data_f0c63f0f2ad434e6ca3af50a8cc65834
#
_entry.id   f0c63f0f2ad434e6ca3af50a8cc65834
#
_cell.length_a   1.000
_cell.length_b   1.000
_cell.length_c   1.000
_cell.angle_alpha   90.00
_cell.angle_beta   90.00
_cell.angle_gamma   90.00
#
_symmetry.space_group_name_H-M   'P 1'
#
loop_
_entity.id
_entity.type
_entity.pdbx_description
1 polymer ?
#
loop_
_entity_poly.entity_id
_entity_poly.type
_entity_poly.pdbx_seq_one_letter_code
_entity_poly.pdbx_strand_id
1 'polypeptide(L)'
;TLTAAFPTTTAASLASLGTGLPPGQHGMVGYDVLDPAQDKVVNMLGNWDPGVDPRRWQPFPTVLEQASEHLPVTTVSLPRFADSAMTRAALRGGSHASGTGIHARVEAASGALAAEKRMLMYFYFNELDKTGHRYGAQSPEWGGSLEELDSALKRFTAKLPPDTLVLLTADHGMVDTA
;
A
#
# COMPACT_ATOMS: atom_id res chain seq x y z
N THR A 1 -3.81 -8.91 -17.70
CA THR A 1 -3.66 -9.51 -16.36
C THR A 1 -2.36 -9.01 -15.76
N LEU A 2 -2.42 -8.51 -14.53
CA LEU A 2 -1.25 -8.13 -13.76
C LEU A 2 -0.88 -9.29 -12.82
N THR A 3 0.41 -9.46 -12.58
CA THR A 3 0.93 -10.40 -11.59
C THR A 3 1.64 -9.63 -10.48
N ALA A 4 1.62 -10.18 -9.26
CA ALA A 4 2.37 -9.62 -8.14
C ALA A 4 3.89 -9.78 -8.37
N ALA A 5 4.70 -9.00 -7.63
CA ALA A 5 6.13 -9.21 -7.54
C ALA A 5 6.45 -10.59 -6.96
N PHE A 6 7.62 -11.12 -7.24
CA PHE A 6 8.09 -12.35 -6.62
C PHE A 6 9.26 -12.05 -5.66
N PRO A 7 9.22 -12.51 -4.41
CA PRO A 7 8.16 -13.31 -3.78
C PRO A 7 6.85 -12.51 -3.59
N THR A 8 5.71 -13.24 -3.62
CA THR A 8 4.36 -12.67 -3.56
C THR A 8 3.97 -12.29 -2.13
N THR A 9 4.60 -11.27 -1.60
CA THR A 9 4.34 -10.73 -0.25
C THR A 9 4.04 -9.25 -0.32
N THR A 10 3.26 -8.75 0.63
CA THR A 10 2.94 -7.31 0.75
C THR A 10 4.22 -6.46 0.74
N ALA A 11 5.25 -6.87 1.51
CA ALA A 11 6.49 -6.12 1.60
C ALA A 11 7.19 -5.97 0.24
N ALA A 12 7.38 -7.08 -0.49
CA ALA A 12 8.02 -7.06 -1.80
C ALA A 12 7.20 -6.30 -2.85
N SER A 13 5.87 -6.54 -2.87
CA SER A 13 4.99 -5.93 -3.86
C SER A 13 4.80 -4.44 -3.65
N LEU A 14 4.61 -3.98 -2.41
CA LEU A 14 4.51 -2.55 -2.11
C LEU A 14 5.83 -1.82 -2.34
N ALA A 15 6.97 -2.46 -2.04
CA ALA A 15 8.27 -1.89 -2.34
C ALA A 15 8.50 -1.80 -3.86
N SER A 16 8.10 -2.81 -4.63
CA SER A 16 8.17 -2.76 -6.10
C SER A 16 7.25 -1.68 -6.67
N LEU A 17 6.03 -1.54 -6.17
CA LEU A 17 5.11 -0.47 -6.57
C LEU A 17 5.69 0.91 -6.25
N GLY A 18 6.20 1.07 -5.04
CA GLY A 18 6.67 2.36 -4.55
C GLY A 18 8.00 2.80 -5.13
N THR A 19 8.86 1.88 -5.57
CA THR A 19 10.19 2.20 -6.15
C THR A 19 10.25 2.07 -7.66
N GLY A 20 9.33 1.32 -8.27
CA GLY A 20 9.40 0.91 -9.67
C GLY A 20 10.49 -0.13 -9.95
N LEU A 21 11.08 -0.74 -8.92
CA LEU A 21 12.20 -1.68 -9.01
C LEU A 21 11.75 -3.11 -8.65
N PRO A 22 12.41 -4.14 -9.17
CA PRO A 22 12.17 -5.51 -8.74
C PRO A 22 12.76 -5.79 -7.33
N PRO A 23 12.25 -6.81 -6.60
CA PRO A 23 12.68 -7.13 -5.24
C PRO A 23 14.19 -7.32 -5.05
N GLY A 24 14.87 -7.91 -6.03
CA GLY A 24 16.32 -8.09 -6.01
C GLY A 24 17.14 -6.78 -6.08
N GLN A 25 16.52 -5.66 -6.46
CA GLN A 25 17.16 -4.36 -6.46
C GLN A 25 16.85 -3.54 -5.21
N HIS A 26 15.57 -3.47 -4.81
CA HIS A 26 15.20 -2.68 -3.63
C HIS A 26 15.44 -3.39 -2.29
N GLY A 27 15.76 -4.70 -2.30
CA GLY A 27 16.18 -5.45 -1.13
C GLY A 27 15.07 -5.86 -0.15
N MET A 28 13.80 -5.52 -0.41
CA MET A 28 12.66 -5.94 0.40
C MET A 28 12.07 -7.22 -0.19
N VAL A 29 12.64 -8.35 0.18
CA VAL A 29 12.45 -9.63 -0.49
C VAL A 29 11.50 -10.59 0.23
N GLY A 30 10.87 -10.17 1.30
CA GLY A 30 9.95 -11.03 2.05
C GLY A 30 9.31 -10.32 3.24
N TYR A 31 8.50 -11.09 3.97
CA TYR A 31 7.88 -10.63 5.21
C TYR A 31 8.91 -10.48 6.34
N ASP A 32 9.78 -11.48 6.48
CA ASP A 32 10.90 -11.49 7.40
C ASP A 32 12.21 -11.59 6.60
N VAL A 33 13.14 -10.68 6.86
CA VAL A 33 14.41 -10.58 6.14
C VAL A 33 15.56 -10.45 7.14
N LEU A 34 16.63 -11.21 6.93
CA LEU A 34 17.84 -11.11 7.73
C LEU A 34 18.55 -9.77 7.49
N ASP A 35 18.79 -9.02 8.56
CA ASP A 35 19.76 -7.92 8.56
C ASP A 35 21.13 -8.49 8.95
N PRO A 36 22.05 -8.67 7.99
CA PRO A 36 23.36 -9.25 8.27
C PRO A 36 24.25 -8.33 9.11
N ALA A 37 23.97 -7.03 9.16
CA ALA A 37 24.76 -6.08 9.94
C ALA A 37 24.48 -6.19 11.43
N GLN A 38 23.26 -6.62 11.80
CA GLN A 38 22.83 -6.80 13.18
C GLN A 38 22.66 -8.28 13.58
N ASP A 39 22.80 -9.20 12.62
CA ASP A 39 22.50 -10.63 12.77
C ASP A 39 21.10 -10.88 13.36
N LYS A 40 20.12 -10.16 12.78
CA LYS A 40 18.71 -10.20 13.23
C LYS A 40 17.75 -10.33 12.08
N VAL A 41 16.65 -11.05 12.31
CA VAL A 41 15.52 -11.08 11.40
C VAL A 41 14.65 -9.86 11.66
N VAL A 42 14.39 -9.08 10.60
CA VAL A 42 13.55 -7.89 10.61
C VAL A 42 12.23 -8.20 9.95
N ASN A 43 11.12 -7.96 10.66
CA ASN A 43 9.80 -8.07 10.10
C ASN A 43 9.46 -6.80 9.30
N MET A 44 9.31 -6.93 7.99
CA MET A 44 9.14 -5.81 7.06
C MET A 44 7.80 -5.09 7.17
N LEU A 45 6.76 -5.71 7.75
CA LEU A 45 5.44 -5.10 7.95
C LEU A 45 5.18 -4.71 9.41
N GLY A 46 6.06 -5.12 10.32
CA GLY A 46 5.96 -4.80 11.73
C GLY A 46 6.64 -3.48 12.10
N ASN A 47 6.88 -3.33 13.39
CA ASN A 47 7.75 -2.28 13.88
C ASN A 47 9.20 -2.76 13.70
N TRP A 48 9.90 -2.17 12.76
CA TRP A 48 11.31 -2.46 12.55
C TRP A 48 12.10 -2.17 13.82
N ASP A 49 13.09 -3.00 14.09
CA ASP A 49 13.97 -2.81 15.24
C ASP A 49 14.59 -1.41 15.24
N PRO A 50 14.80 -0.78 16.43
CA PRO A 50 15.31 0.59 16.53
C PRO A 50 16.65 0.85 15.83
N GLY A 51 17.42 -0.21 15.56
CA GLY A 51 18.71 -0.11 14.85
C GLY A 51 18.59 -0.15 13.32
N VAL A 52 17.38 -0.38 12.77
CA VAL A 52 17.17 -0.51 11.32
C VAL A 52 16.51 0.76 10.78
N ASP A 53 17.24 1.52 9.99
CA ASP A 53 16.70 2.68 9.30
C ASP A 53 16.05 2.25 7.98
N PRO A 54 14.73 2.46 7.81
CA PRO A 54 14.02 2.10 6.58
C PRO A 54 14.56 2.76 5.32
N ARG A 55 15.04 4.01 5.42
CA ARG A 55 15.63 4.73 4.28
C ARG A 55 17.01 4.22 3.90
N ARG A 56 17.75 3.74 4.88
CA ARG A 56 19.04 3.10 4.64
C ARG A 56 18.87 1.69 4.08
N TRP A 57 17.84 0.97 4.50
CA TRP A 57 17.50 -0.35 3.95
C TRP A 57 17.09 -0.24 2.48
N GLN A 58 16.16 0.68 2.16
CA GLN A 58 15.71 0.97 0.81
C GLN A 58 16.11 2.42 0.44
N PRO A 59 17.30 2.62 -0.16
CA PRO A 59 17.83 3.96 -0.41
C PRO A 59 17.32 4.60 -1.71
N PHE A 60 16.70 3.83 -2.61
CA PHE A 60 16.26 4.36 -3.89
C PHE A 60 15.09 5.33 -3.73
N PRO A 61 15.03 6.40 -4.53
CA PRO A 61 13.88 7.28 -4.55
C PRO A 61 12.58 6.52 -4.85
N THR A 62 11.50 6.93 -4.21
CA THR A 62 10.19 6.34 -4.52
C THR A 62 9.54 7.06 -5.70
N VAL A 63 8.61 6.38 -6.36
CA VAL A 63 7.76 6.97 -7.41
C VAL A 63 6.96 8.16 -6.85
N LEU A 64 6.53 8.07 -5.58
CA LEU A 64 5.78 9.14 -4.92
C LEU A 64 6.68 10.38 -4.64
N GLU A 65 7.94 10.17 -4.23
CA GLU A 65 8.92 11.27 -4.10
C GLU A 65 9.15 11.97 -5.44
N GLN A 66 9.44 11.20 -6.48
CA GLN A 66 9.68 11.74 -7.82
C GLN A 66 8.44 12.47 -8.38
N ALA A 67 7.25 11.91 -8.20
CA ALA A 67 6.02 12.57 -8.63
C ALA A 67 5.76 13.87 -7.87
N SER A 68 6.12 13.93 -6.57
CA SER A 68 5.89 15.11 -5.73
C SER A 68 6.73 16.34 -6.15
N GLU A 69 7.75 16.15 -6.96
CA GLU A 69 8.50 17.26 -7.59
C GLU A 69 7.67 17.99 -8.68
N HIS A 70 6.61 17.37 -9.19
CA HIS A 70 5.86 17.86 -10.36
C HIS A 70 4.39 18.13 -10.09
N LEU A 71 3.81 17.46 -9.09
CA LEU A 71 2.38 17.58 -8.75
C LEU A 71 2.13 17.16 -7.29
N PRO A 72 1.02 17.59 -6.69
CA PRO A 72 0.60 17.11 -5.38
C PRO A 72 0.45 15.60 -5.38
N VAL A 73 1.00 14.96 -4.35
CA VAL A 73 0.91 13.51 -4.12
C VAL A 73 0.28 13.27 -2.76
N THR A 74 -0.70 12.37 -2.69
CA THR A 74 -1.33 12.00 -1.43
C THR A 74 -1.48 10.49 -1.32
N THR A 75 -0.98 9.94 -0.24
CA THR A 75 -1.30 8.56 0.17
C THR A 75 -2.54 8.57 1.07
N VAL A 76 -3.52 7.74 0.75
CA VAL A 76 -4.71 7.55 1.58
C VAL A 76 -4.70 6.13 2.14
N SER A 77 -4.58 6.00 3.46
CA SER A 77 -4.53 4.70 4.13
C SER A 77 -4.98 4.77 5.59
N LEU A 78 -4.74 3.73 6.36
CA LEU A 78 -4.98 3.73 7.81
C LEU A 78 -4.03 4.69 8.53
N PRO A 79 -4.46 5.38 9.62
CA PRO A 79 -3.61 6.31 10.38
C PRO A 79 -2.28 5.72 10.83
N ARG A 80 -2.28 4.44 11.24
CA ARG A 80 -1.06 3.74 11.70
C ARG A 80 0.00 3.58 10.62
N PHE A 81 -0.35 3.71 9.35
CA PHE A 81 0.59 3.58 8.24
C PHE A 81 1.23 4.90 7.81
N ALA A 82 0.76 6.04 8.33
CA ALA A 82 1.26 7.37 7.95
C ALA A 82 2.79 7.49 8.07
N ASP A 83 3.36 6.92 9.13
CA ASP A 83 4.81 6.94 9.39
C ASP A 83 5.35 5.54 9.75
N SER A 84 4.75 4.49 9.20
CA SER A 84 5.25 3.13 9.38
C SER A 84 6.62 2.96 8.69
N ALA A 85 7.39 1.97 9.16
CA ALA A 85 8.68 1.67 8.55
C ALA A 85 8.55 1.35 7.06
N MET A 86 7.50 0.60 6.65
CA MET A 86 7.18 0.33 5.24
C MET A 86 6.93 1.63 4.46
N THR A 87 6.14 2.56 5.02
CA THR A 87 5.88 3.86 4.37
C THR A 87 7.17 4.65 4.19
N ARG A 88 7.99 4.71 5.24
CA ARG A 88 9.30 5.39 5.17
C ARG A 88 10.29 4.72 4.23
N ALA A 89 10.22 3.41 4.09
CA ALA A 89 11.07 2.67 3.15
C ALA A 89 10.62 2.85 1.70
N ALA A 90 9.36 2.58 1.40
CA ALA A 90 8.91 2.30 0.03
C ALA A 90 7.78 3.20 -0.48
N LEU A 91 7.04 3.88 0.38
CA LEU A 91 5.87 4.67 0.01
C LEU A 91 5.97 6.14 0.49
N ARG A 92 7.18 6.60 0.78
CA ARG A 92 7.44 7.98 1.19
C ARG A 92 7.27 8.94 0.01
N GLY A 93 6.89 10.17 0.31
CA GLY A 93 6.64 11.23 -0.66
C GLY A 93 5.21 11.76 -0.58
N GLY A 94 5.07 13.08 -0.72
CA GLY A 94 3.79 13.75 -0.65
C GLY A 94 3.18 13.82 0.76
N SER A 95 1.87 14.01 0.81
CA SER A 95 1.07 14.09 2.03
C SER A 95 0.38 12.77 2.36
N HIS A 96 -0.16 12.66 3.57
CA HIS A 96 -0.94 11.51 3.99
C HIS A 96 -2.31 11.95 4.51
N ALA A 97 -3.37 11.35 3.97
CA ALA A 97 -4.73 11.45 4.48
C ALA A 97 -5.17 10.09 5.02
N SER A 98 -5.94 10.05 6.08
CA SER A 98 -6.25 8.79 6.75
C SER A 98 -7.71 8.64 7.16
N GLY A 99 -8.13 7.37 7.22
CA GLY A 99 -9.43 6.97 7.75
C GLY A 99 -9.37 5.54 8.30
N THR A 100 -10.10 5.28 9.37
CA THR A 100 -10.06 3.98 10.07
C THR A 100 -10.86 2.87 9.40
N GLY A 101 -11.79 3.21 8.51
CA GLY A 101 -12.59 2.24 7.74
C GLY A 101 -12.64 2.61 6.26
N ILE A 102 -13.25 1.76 5.45
CA ILE A 102 -13.39 1.97 4.00
C ILE A 102 -14.04 3.34 3.73
N HIS A 103 -15.17 3.65 4.36
CA HIS A 103 -15.91 4.88 4.12
C HIS A 103 -15.12 6.13 4.56
N ALA A 104 -14.48 6.09 5.73
CA ALA A 104 -13.68 7.22 6.22
C ALA A 104 -12.47 7.51 5.30
N ARG A 105 -11.87 6.47 4.72
CA ARG A 105 -10.79 6.66 3.73
C ARG A 105 -11.33 7.19 2.39
N VAL A 106 -12.52 6.78 1.96
CA VAL A 106 -13.17 7.36 0.77
C VAL A 106 -13.49 8.84 0.99
N GLU A 107 -13.93 9.24 2.19
CA GLU A 107 -14.12 10.66 2.54
C GLU A 107 -12.80 11.44 2.52
N ALA A 108 -11.73 10.88 3.13
CA ALA A 108 -10.41 11.49 3.12
C ALA A 108 -9.86 11.64 1.68
N ALA A 109 -10.03 10.62 0.83
CA ALA A 109 -9.67 10.67 -0.58
C ALA A 109 -10.46 11.74 -1.35
N SER A 110 -11.76 11.82 -1.12
CA SER A 110 -12.62 12.82 -1.74
C SER A 110 -12.24 14.24 -1.31
N GLY A 111 -11.89 14.44 -0.03
CA GLY A 111 -11.39 15.71 0.48
C GLY A 111 -10.07 16.13 -0.16
N ALA A 112 -9.13 15.20 -0.31
CA ALA A 112 -7.86 15.47 -0.97
C ALA A 112 -8.05 15.84 -2.45
N LEU A 113 -8.91 15.12 -3.17
CA LEU A 113 -9.23 15.42 -4.57
C LEU A 113 -9.92 16.77 -4.75
N ALA A 114 -10.76 17.19 -3.80
CA ALA A 114 -11.44 18.49 -3.86
C ALA A 114 -10.47 19.68 -3.67
N ALA A 115 -9.34 19.45 -3.02
CA ALA A 115 -8.34 20.48 -2.76
C ALA A 115 -7.42 20.74 -3.95
N GLU A 116 -7.28 19.78 -4.87
CA GLU A 116 -6.28 19.81 -5.92
C GLU A 116 -6.89 19.56 -7.30
N LYS A 117 -6.53 20.39 -8.30
CA LYS A 117 -7.00 20.23 -9.67
C LYS A 117 -6.37 19.03 -10.38
N ARG A 118 -5.17 18.67 -10.01
CA ARG A 118 -4.39 17.56 -10.56
C ARG A 118 -3.50 17.00 -9.48
N MET A 119 -3.55 15.70 -9.27
CA MET A 119 -2.75 15.02 -8.25
C MET A 119 -2.49 13.57 -8.59
N LEU A 120 -1.49 12.96 -7.96
CA LEU A 120 -1.33 11.52 -7.86
C LEU A 120 -1.84 11.06 -6.50
N MET A 121 -2.72 10.06 -6.49
CA MET A 121 -3.19 9.45 -5.25
C MET A 121 -2.83 7.97 -5.22
N TYR A 122 -2.14 7.54 -4.15
CA TYR A 122 -2.03 6.15 -3.78
C TYR A 122 -3.09 5.84 -2.72
N PHE A 123 -4.04 4.95 -3.05
CA PHE A 123 -5.19 4.66 -2.20
C PHE A 123 -5.18 3.19 -1.80
N TYR A 124 -4.97 2.91 -0.50
CA TYR A 124 -4.71 1.58 0.02
C TYR A 124 -5.82 1.04 0.93
N PHE A 125 -6.16 -0.22 0.70
CA PHE A 125 -7.12 -0.99 1.49
C PHE A 125 -6.51 -2.33 1.90
N ASN A 126 -6.68 -2.72 3.15
CA ASN A 126 -6.19 -3.99 3.69
C ASN A 126 -7.29 -4.89 4.26
N GLU A 127 -8.54 -4.57 3.99
CA GLU A 127 -9.68 -5.29 4.53
C GLU A 127 -9.74 -6.72 4.01
N LEU A 128 -9.57 -6.90 2.70
CA LEU A 128 -9.63 -8.22 2.07
C LEU A 128 -8.55 -9.15 2.61
N ASP A 129 -7.32 -8.66 2.73
CA ASP A 129 -6.20 -9.41 3.30
C ASP A 129 -6.50 -9.83 4.74
N LYS A 130 -6.91 -8.90 5.59
CA LYS A 130 -7.28 -9.19 6.99
C LYS A 130 -8.42 -10.19 7.12
N THR A 131 -9.45 -10.05 6.28
CA THR A 131 -10.61 -10.94 6.33
C THR A 131 -10.23 -12.32 5.83
N GLY A 132 -9.42 -12.39 4.76
CA GLY A 132 -8.91 -13.65 4.23
C GLY A 132 -8.03 -14.40 5.23
N HIS A 133 -7.12 -13.72 5.91
CA HIS A 133 -6.30 -14.33 6.97
C HIS A 133 -7.10 -14.86 8.15
N ARG A 134 -8.24 -14.22 8.45
CA ARG A 134 -9.06 -14.61 9.60
C ARG A 134 -10.07 -15.72 9.31
N TYR A 135 -10.66 -15.71 8.11
CA TYR A 135 -11.82 -16.54 7.78
C TYR A 135 -11.62 -17.42 6.55
N GLY A 136 -10.51 -17.22 5.80
CA GLY A 136 -10.25 -17.84 4.51
C GLY A 136 -10.79 -17.04 3.33
N ALA A 137 -10.12 -17.17 2.18
CA ALA A 137 -10.45 -16.45 0.96
C ALA A 137 -11.73 -16.96 0.27
N GLN A 138 -12.27 -18.11 0.71
CA GLN A 138 -13.53 -18.69 0.21
C GLN A 138 -14.70 -18.45 1.17
N SER A 139 -14.50 -17.70 2.27
CA SER A 139 -15.51 -17.47 3.29
C SER A 139 -16.57 -16.46 2.84
N PRO A 140 -17.81 -16.56 3.38
CA PRO A 140 -18.84 -15.53 3.19
C PRO A 140 -18.38 -14.15 3.70
N GLU A 141 -17.59 -14.09 4.76
CA GLU A 141 -17.05 -12.88 5.35
C GLU A 141 -16.11 -12.18 4.37
N TRP A 142 -15.28 -12.94 3.65
CA TRP A 142 -14.40 -12.39 2.61
C TRP A 142 -15.23 -11.87 1.43
N GLY A 143 -16.24 -12.61 0.99
CA GLY A 143 -17.19 -12.18 -0.03
C GLY A 143 -17.87 -10.87 0.34
N GLY A 144 -18.42 -10.77 1.56
CA GLY A 144 -19.03 -9.54 2.07
C GLY A 144 -18.07 -8.35 2.13
N SER A 145 -16.82 -8.59 2.53
CA SER A 145 -15.77 -7.54 2.54
C SER A 145 -15.45 -7.04 1.12
N LEU A 146 -15.42 -7.95 0.14
CA LEU A 146 -15.21 -7.60 -1.26
C LEU A 146 -16.38 -6.77 -1.81
N GLU A 147 -17.62 -7.16 -1.52
CA GLU A 147 -18.82 -6.43 -1.95
C GLU A 147 -18.88 -5.02 -1.34
N GLU A 148 -18.50 -4.87 -0.07
CA GLU A 148 -18.44 -3.57 0.60
C GLU A 148 -17.40 -2.66 -0.07
N LEU A 149 -16.19 -3.17 -0.33
CA LEU A 149 -15.12 -2.44 -0.99
C LEU A 149 -15.51 -2.07 -2.42
N ASP A 150 -16.03 -3.01 -3.21
CA ASP A 150 -16.49 -2.76 -4.58
C ASP A 150 -17.56 -1.66 -4.62
N SER A 151 -18.56 -1.75 -3.75
CA SER A 151 -19.63 -0.76 -3.65
C SER A 151 -19.11 0.63 -3.27
N ALA A 152 -18.13 0.71 -2.36
CA ALA A 152 -17.52 1.97 -1.96
C ALA A 152 -16.71 2.58 -3.10
N LEU A 153 -15.87 1.78 -3.77
CA LEU A 153 -15.08 2.21 -4.92
C LEU A 153 -15.93 2.60 -6.12
N LYS A 154 -17.00 1.87 -6.42
CA LYS A 154 -17.95 2.22 -7.48
C LYS A 154 -18.58 3.60 -7.25
N ARG A 155 -19.00 3.89 -6.02
CA ARG A 155 -19.55 5.22 -5.68
C ARG A 155 -18.50 6.33 -5.72
N PHE A 156 -17.29 6.02 -5.32
CA PHE A 156 -16.16 6.95 -5.36
C PHE A 156 -15.76 7.27 -6.80
N THR A 157 -15.53 6.25 -7.62
CA THR A 157 -15.07 6.43 -9.01
C THR A 157 -16.11 7.13 -9.89
N ALA A 158 -17.40 6.93 -9.63
CA ALA A 158 -18.47 7.63 -10.34
C ALA A 158 -18.48 9.16 -10.14
N LYS A 159 -17.76 9.67 -9.14
CA LYS A 159 -17.64 11.10 -8.83
C LYS A 159 -16.31 11.70 -9.26
N LEU A 160 -15.41 10.90 -9.82
CA LEU A 160 -14.12 11.40 -10.29
C LEU A 160 -14.27 12.26 -11.55
N PRO A 161 -13.39 13.24 -11.76
CA PRO A 161 -13.32 13.98 -13.01
C PRO A 161 -13.20 13.05 -14.24
N PRO A 162 -13.74 13.42 -15.40
CA PRO A 162 -13.75 12.55 -16.60
C PRO A 162 -12.37 12.14 -17.12
N ASP A 163 -11.34 12.93 -16.83
CA ASP A 163 -9.94 12.72 -17.23
C ASP A 163 -9.10 11.99 -16.16
N THR A 164 -9.74 11.41 -15.16
CA THR A 164 -9.06 10.67 -14.11
C THR A 164 -8.67 9.27 -14.60
N LEU A 165 -7.39 8.94 -14.55
CA LEU A 165 -6.90 7.57 -14.71
C LEU A 165 -7.00 6.82 -13.37
N VAL A 166 -7.71 5.70 -13.36
CA VAL A 166 -7.80 4.79 -12.21
C VAL A 166 -7.10 3.48 -12.55
N LEU A 167 -6.11 3.12 -11.74
CA LEU A 167 -5.43 1.82 -11.79
C LEU A 167 -5.79 1.04 -10.53
N LEU A 168 -6.43 -0.11 -10.70
CA LEU A 168 -6.77 -1.02 -9.59
C LEU A 168 -5.88 -2.25 -9.66
N THR A 169 -5.20 -2.53 -8.57
CA THR A 169 -4.34 -3.72 -8.46
C THR A 169 -4.38 -4.29 -7.05
N ALA A 170 -3.91 -5.51 -6.89
CA ALA A 170 -3.63 -6.12 -5.60
C ALA A 170 -2.11 -6.34 -5.47
N ASP A 171 -1.61 -6.34 -4.25
CA ASP A 171 -0.20 -6.60 -3.94
C ASP A 171 0.15 -8.08 -4.05
N HIS A 172 -0.80 -8.98 -3.76
CA HIS A 172 -0.69 -10.44 -3.98
C HIS A 172 -2.07 -11.08 -4.04
N GLY A 173 -2.10 -12.37 -4.36
CA GLY A 173 -3.28 -13.22 -4.19
C GLY A 173 -3.33 -13.85 -2.80
N MET A 174 -4.31 -14.73 -2.59
CA MET A 174 -4.46 -15.52 -1.37
C MET A 174 -4.94 -16.92 -1.71
N VAL A 175 -4.43 -17.92 -1.01
CA VAL A 175 -4.88 -19.31 -1.08
C VAL A 175 -5.11 -19.82 0.34
N ASP A 176 -6.17 -20.57 0.52
CA ASP A 176 -6.42 -21.24 1.80
C ASP A 176 -5.52 -22.48 1.88
N THR A 177 -4.85 -22.64 3.02
CA THR A 177 -4.01 -23.80 3.32
C THR A 177 -4.78 -24.74 4.26
N ALA A 178 -4.59 -26.04 4.07
CA ALA A 178 -5.20 -27.07 4.92
C ALA A 178 -4.57 -27.11 6.31
#